data_edc1aae9ef09af3e58c27bb0288b08b6
#
_entry.id   edc1aae9ef09af3e58c27bb0288b08b6
#
_cell.length_a   1.000
_cell.length_b   1.000
_cell.length_c   1.000
_cell.angle_alpha   90.00
_cell.angle_beta   90.00
_cell.angle_gamma   90.00
#
_symmetry.space_group_name_H-M   'P 1'
#
loop_
_entity.id
_entity.type
_entity.pdbx_description
1 polymer ?
#
loop_
_entity_poly.entity_id
_entity_poly.type
_entity_poly.pdbx_seq_one_letter_code
_entity_poly.pdbx_strand_id
1 'polypeptide(L)'
;MSASDLLGSGSDSQPGVIDEAHLTRMTLGDRGLERELLQIFVGQSATILDRITGHDPAAIAAAAHTMIGSARGIGAWRVARAAEQLERVVDEGNENALDEAIAALKSASQEANTAIGARLVDPSRHISDCA
;
A
#
# COMPACT_ATOMS: atom_id res chain seq x y z
N MET A 1 8.70 -22.54 -19.33
CA MET A 1 8.85 -22.18 -19.17
C MET A 1 9.01 -21.76 -18.65
N SER A 2 8.71 -21.88 -18.56
CA SER A 2 8.76 -21.48 -18.04
C SER A 2 9.22 -20.94 -17.35
N ALA A 3 9.45 -21.01 -17.34
CA ALA A 3 9.90 -20.61 -16.64
C ALA A 3 9.87 -19.83 -16.16
N SER A 4 9.48 -19.72 -16.41
CA SER A 4 9.42 -19.07 -16.05
C SER A 4 9.08 -18.85 -15.27
N ASP A 5 8.69 -19.12 -15.37
CA ASP A 5 8.31 -18.98 -14.81
C ASP A 5 8.69 -18.78 -13.96
N LEU A 6 8.90 -19.11 -14.04
CA LEU A 6 9.20 -18.96 -13.27
C LEU A 6 9.48 -18.18 -12.76
N LEU A 7 9.39 -18.02 -12.95
CA LEU A 7 9.52 -17.32 -12.47
C LEU A 7 9.25 -16.87 -11.71
N GLY A 8 8.87 -17.03 -11.69
CA GLY A 8 8.55 -16.67 -11.04
C GLY A 8 8.51 -16.35 -10.29
N SER A 9 8.51 -16.56 -10.23
CA SER A 9 8.47 -16.33 -9.41
C SER A 9 8.64 -15.45 -8.91
N GLY A 10 8.86 -15.22 -9.03
CA GLY A 10 9.08 -14.36 -8.51
C GLY A 10 8.15 -13.75 -7.96
N SER A 11 7.63 -13.84 -8.26
CA SER A 11 6.97 -13.39 -7.87
C SER A 11 6.74 -13.27 -6.88
N ASP A 12 6.72 -13.60 -6.81
CA ASP A 12 6.64 -13.74 -5.95
C ASP A 12 6.62 -12.97 -5.19
N SER A 13 6.74 -13.00 -5.18
CA SER A 13 6.96 -12.32 -4.42
C SER A 13 6.18 -11.34 -4.27
N GLN A 14 5.58 -11.30 -4.65
CA GLN A 14 4.93 -10.49 -4.61
C GLN A 14 4.10 -10.48 -3.75
N PRO A 15 4.10 -11.22 -3.41
CA PRO A 15 3.26 -10.95 -2.54
C PRO A 15 3.17 -9.59 -2.54
N GLY A 16 3.50 -9.23 -3.39
CA GLY A 16 3.45 -8.05 -3.82
C GLY A 16 2.64 -6.99 -3.19
N VAL A 17 1.82 -7.32 -2.30
CA VAL A 17 0.99 -6.34 -1.61
C VAL A 17 1.81 -5.60 -0.57
N ILE A 18 2.54 -6.34 0.25
CA ILE A 18 3.48 -5.76 1.22
C ILE A 18 4.82 -6.45 1.04
N ASP A 19 5.87 -5.66 0.89
CA ASP A 19 7.23 -6.19 0.73
C ASP A 19 7.78 -6.51 2.12
N GLU A 20 7.72 -7.78 2.48
CA GLU A 20 8.13 -8.23 3.80
C GLU A 20 9.58 -7.92 4.11
N ALA A 21 10.44 -8.12 3.13
CA ALA A 21 11.87 -7.86 3.35
C ALA A 21 12.12 -6.39 3.64
N HIS A 22 11.44 -5.51 2.89
CA HIS A 22 11.56 -4.09 3.11
C HIS A 22 11.05 -3.71 4.50
N LEU A 23 9.89 -4.23 4.87
CA LEU A 23 9.29 -3.93 6.16
C LEU A 23 10.22 -4.38 7.30
N THR A 24 10.78 -5.57 7.16
CA THR A 24 11.71 -6.08 8.16
C THR A 24 12.93 -5.17 8.30
N ARG A 25 13.46 -4.70 7.17
CA ARG A 25 14.61 -3.79 7.21
C ARG A 25 14.26 -2.47 7.87
N MET A 26 13.08 -1.95 7.56
CA MET A 26 12.67 -0.66 8.11
C MET A 26 12.44 -0.71 9.61
N THR A 27 12.07 -1.88 10.13
CA THR A 27 11.78 -2.04 11.54
C THR A 27 12.86 -2.78 12.30
N LEU A 28 13.94 -3.13 11.61
CA LEU A 28 15.05 -3.91 12.18
C LEU A 28 14.56 -5.22 12.81
N GLY A 29 13.50 -5.76 12.22
CA GLY A 29 12.94 -7.03 12.69
C GLY A 29 12.07 -6.92 13.91
N ASP A 30 11.83 -5.73 14.41
CA ASP A 30 10.98 -5.53 15.60
C ASP A 30 9.52 -5.71 15.23
N ARG A 31 8.93 -6.80 15.70
CA ARG A 31 7.56 -7.15 15.39
C ARG A 31 6.54 -6.16 15.93
N GLY A 32 6.80 -5.62 17.11
CA GLY A 32 5.92 -4.61 17.68
C GLY A 32 5.90 -3.36 16.82
N LEU A 33 7.05 -2.95 16.35
CA LEU A 33 7.16 -1.78 15.50
C LEU A 33 6.48 -2.05 14.15
N GLU A 34 6.64 -3.26 13.61
CA GLU A 34 5.96 -3.62 12.37
C GLU A 34 4.45 -3.45 12.49
N ARG A 35 3.89 -4.00 13.56
CA ARG A 35 2.45 -3.91 13.79
C ARG A 35 2.02 -2.45 13.88
N GLU A 36 2.77 -1.67 14.61
CA GLU A 36 2.45 -0.27 14.82
C GLU A 36 2.45 0.50 13.49
N LEU A 37 3.49 0.29 12.69
CA LEU A 37 3.58 0.96 11.39
C LEU A 37 2.45 0.56 10.46
N LEU A 38 2.09 -0.72 10.46
CA LEU A 38 1.00 -1.19 9.62
C LEU A 38 -0.33 -0.62 10.06
N GLN A 39 -0.56 -0.53 11.36
CA GLN A 39 -1.77 0.07 11.89
C GLN A 39 -1.86 1.55 11.53
N ILE A 40 -0.75 2.24 11.61
CA ILE A 40 -0.69 3.64 11.24
C ILE A 40 -1.04 3.81 9.77
N PHE A 41 -0.48 2.94 8.92
CA PHE A 41 -0.76 3.02 7.49
C PHE A 41 -2.25 2.85 7.20
N VAL A 42 -2.90 1.89 7.85
CA VAL A 42 -4.33 1.67 7.64
C VAL A 42 -5.12 2.93 7.98
N GLY A 43 -4.82 3.53 9.13
CA GLY A 43 -5.51 4.75 9.53
C GLY A 43 -5.24 5.91 8.61
N GLN A 44 -3.98 6.09 8.22
CA GLN A 44 -3.61 7.17 7.33
C GLN A 44 -4.24 7.01 5.95
N SER A 45 -4.26 5.77 5.43
CA SER A 45 -4.80 5.57 4.10
C SER A 45 -6.27 5.92 4.03
N ALA A 46 -7.03 5.62 5.08
CA ALA A 46 -8.45 5.97 5.12
C ALA A 46 -8.62 7.49 5.06
N THR A 47 -7.84 8.21 5.86
CA THR A 47 -7.90 9.67 5.87
C THR A 47 -7.50 10.26 4.53
N ILE A 48 -6.42 9.72 3.95
CA ILE A 48 -5.93 10.22 2.67
C ILE A 48 -6.93 10.00 1.56
N LEU A 49 -7.54 8.81 1.52
CA LEU A 49 -8.53 8.52 0.49
C LEU A 49 -9.75 9.42 0.63
N ASP A 50 -10.12 9.75 1.87
CA ASP A 50 -11.22 10.66 2.10
C ASP A 50 -10.90 12.05 1.54
N ARG A 51 -9.66 12.50 1.69
CA ARG A 51 -9.23 13.78 1.17
C ARG A 51 -9.20 13.83 -0.35
N ILE A 52 -8.95 12.68 -0.97
CA ILE A 52 -8.88 12.60 -2.42
C ILE A 52 -10.26 12.72 -3.05
N THR A 53 -11.24 12.06 -2.44
CA THR A 53 -12.57 11.97 -3.01
C THR A 53 -13.28 13.33 -2.97
N GLY A 54 -13.64 13.84 -4.15
CA GLY A 54 -14.43 15.05 -4.26
C GLY A 54 -13.71 16.35 -4.00
N HIS A 55 -12.39 16.33 -3.91
CA HIS A 55 -11.64 17.55 -3.61
C HIS A 55 -10.97 18.11 -4.86
N ASP A 56 -10.44 19.31 -4.74
CA ASP A 56 -9.83 19.96 -5.87
C ASP A 56 -8.47 19.33 -6.21
N PRO A 57 -7.96 19.61 -7.42
CA PRO A 57 -6.71 18.98 -7.87
C PRO A 57 -5.52 19.20 -6.92
N ALA A 58 -5.40 20.38 -6.33
CA ALA A 58 -4.29 20.63 -5.43
C ALA A 58 -4.37 19.75 -4.18
N ALA A 59 -5.57 19.58 -3.63
CA ALA A 59 -5.79 18.72 -2.47
C ALA A 59 -5.52 17.26 -2.82
N ILE A 60 -5.95 16.85 -4.01
CA ILE A 60 -5.73 15.49 -4.47
C ILE A 60 -4.22 15.21 -4.62
N ALA A 61 -3.50 16.15 -5.23
CA ALA A 61 -2.06 15.98 -5.43
C ALA A 61 -1.33 15.89 -4.10
N ALA A 62 -1.68 16.74 -3.15
CA ALA A 62 -1.05 16.73 -1.84
C ALA A 62 -1.30 15.41 -1.10
N ALA A 63 -2.54 14.92 -1.17
CA ALA A 63 -2.91 13.66 -0.53
C ALA A 63 -2.19 12.48 -1.20
N ALA A 64 -2.11 12.50 -2.52
CA ALA A 64 -1.41 11.44 -3.24
C ALA A 64 0.07 11.42 -2.87
N HIS A 65 0.67 12.59 -2.76
CA HIS A 65 2.07 12.69 -2.38
C HIS A 65 2.32 12.09 -1.00
N THR A 66 1.44 12.39 -0.05
CA THR A 66 1.54 11.83 1.28
C THR A 66 1.42 10.30 1.25
N MET A 67 0.49 9.80 0.42
CA MET A 67 0.30 8.37 0.29
C MET A 67 1.55 7.66 -0.24
N ILE A 68 2.25 8.30 -1.18
CA ILE A 68 3.48 7.74 -1.72
C ILE A 68 4.47 7.46 -0.59
N GLY A 69 4.70 8.46 0.25
CA GLY A 69 5.63 8.31 1.36
C GLY A 69 5.21 7.23 2.34
N SER A 70 3.95 7.23 2.72
CA SER A 70 3.43 6.24 3.66
C SER A 70 3.55 4.82 3.11
N ALA A 71 3.19 4.65 1.84
CA ALA A 71 3.23 3.33 1.21
C ALA A 71 4.66 2.82 1.07
N ARG A 72 5.58 3.69 0.68
CA ARG A 72 6.98 3.31 0.56
C ARG A 72 7.56 2.89 1.90
N GLY A 73 7.12 3.54 2.96
CA GLY A 73 7.62 3.24 4.29
C GLY A 73 7.38 1.80 4.72
N ILE A 74 6.28 1.21 4.29
CA ILE A 74 5.96 -0.17 4.68
C ILE A 74 6.11 -1.17 3.54
N GLY A 75 6.59 -0.71 2.39
CA GLY A 75 6.78 -1.62 1.26
C GLY A 75 5.50 -1.93 0.49
N ALA A 76 4.50 -1.07 0.57
CA ALA A 76 3.27 -1.24 -0.20
C ALA A 76 3.46 -0.61 -1.58
N TRP A 77 4.26 -1.28 -2.41
CA TRP A 77 4.71 -0.70 -3.67
C TRP A 77 3.59 -0.44 -4.67
N ARG A 78 2.55 -1.28 -4.66
CA ARG A 78 1.42 -1.07 -5.56
C ARG A 78 0.67 0.20 -5.21
N VAL A 79 0.50 0.45 -3.91
CA VAL A 79 -0.14 1.68 -3.46
C VAL A 79 0.73 2.87 -3.86
N ALA A 80 2.03 2.76 -3.66
CA ALA A 80 2.95 3.84 -4.01
C ALA A 80 2.86 4.18 -5.49
N ARG A 81 2.85 3.16 -6.35
CA ARG A 81 2.76 3.39 -7.78
C ARG A 81 1.44 4.01 -8.20
N ALA A 82 0.34 3.53 -7.61
CA ALA A 82 -0.96 4.09 -7.92
C ALA A 82 -1.04 5.55 -7.49
N ALA A 83 -0.46 5.87 -6.34
CA ALA A 83 -0.43 7.25 -5.86
C ALA A 83 0.44 8.13 -6.75
N GLU A 84 1.58 7.59 -7.22
CA GLU A 84 2.43 8.33 -8.15
C GLU A 84 1.72 8.62 -9.45
N GLN A 85 0.96 7.64 -9.93
CA GLN A 85 0.20 7.83 -11.15
C GLN A 85 -0.87 8.90 -10.97
N LEU A 86 -1.54 8.90 -9.83
CA LEU A 86 -2.55 9.90 -9.53
C LEU A 86 -1.93 11.30 -9.49
N GLU A 87 -0.79 11.42 -8.82
CA GLU A 87 -0.09 12.70 -8.75
C GLU A 87 0.26 13.20 -10.14
N ARG A 88 0.74 12.30 -11.00
CA ARG A 88 1.09 12.66 -12.37
C ARG A 88 -0.13 13.09 -13.18
N VAL A 89 -1.23 12.38 -13.04
CA VAL A 89 -2.46 12.70 -13.76
C VAL A 89 -2.95 14.09 -13.37
N VAL A 90 -2.91 14.41 -12.09
CA VAL A 90 -3.30 15.73 -11.60
C VAL A 90 -2.36 16.80 -12.14
N ASP A 91 -1.06 16.52 -12.10
CA ASP A 91 -0.05 17.47 -12.55
C ASP A 91 -0.20 17.79 -14.02
N GLU A 92 -0.59 16.80 -14.81
CA GLU A 92 -0.79 16.98 -16.24
C GLU A 92 -2.14 17.61 -16.58
N GLY A 93 -3.01 17.74 -15.59
CA GLY A 93 -4.33 18.29 -15.84
C GLY A 93 -5.23 17.38 -16.64
N ASN A 94 -4.97 16.07 -16.61
CA ASN A 94 -5.70 15.11 -17.41
C ASN A 94 -6.96 14.66 -16.68
N GLU A 95 -8.03 15.40 -16.83
CA GLU A 95 -9.28 15.11 -16.12
C GLU A 95 -9.91 13.81 -16.57
N ASN A 96 -9.66 13.40 -17.80
CA ASN A 96 -10.24 12.16 -18.30
C ASN A 96 -9.66 10.94 -17.60
N ALA A 97 -8.42 11.00 -17.15
CA ALA A 97 -7.76 9.90 -16.46
C ALA A 97 -7.91 9.97 -14.95
N LEU A 98 -8.47 11.06 -14.44
CA LEU A 98 -8.49 11.29 -13.01
C LEU A 98 -9.30 10.26 -12.24
N ASP A 99 -10.51 10.00 -12.68
CA ASP A 99 -11.39 9.05 -11.98
C ASP A 99 -10.78 7.66 -11.96
N GLU A 100 -10.18 7.27 -13.07
CA GLU A 100 -9.55 5.97 -13.16
C GLU A 100 -8.34 5.87 -12.23
N ALA A 101 -7.54 6.93 -12.17
CA ALA A 101 -6.38 6.95 -11.30
C ALA A 101 -6.79 6.89 -9.82
N ILE A 102 -7.85 7.59 -9.47
CA ILE A 102 -8.39 7.55 -8.11
C ILE A 102 -8.89 6.15 -7.78
N ALA A 103 -9.61 5.54 -8.72
CA ALA A 103 -10.13 4.19 -8.51
C ALA A 103 -8.98 3.18 -8.33
N ALA A 104 -7.91 3.35 -9.11
CA ALA A 104 -6.76 2.47 -9.01
C ALA A 104 -6.10 2.59 -7.63
N LEU A 105 -5.98 3.81 -7.12
CA LEU A 105 -5.40 4.01 -5.80
C LEU A 105 -6.28 3.42 -4.71
N LYS A 106 -7.59 3.61 -4.82
CA LYS A 106 -8.51 3.02 -3.85
C LYS A 106 -8.40 1.51 -3.84
N SER A 107 -8.36 0.91 -5.02
CA SER A 107 -8.25 -0.54 -5.14
C SER A 107 -6.95 -1.07 -4.55
N ALA A 108 -5.84 -0.42 -4.87
CA ALA A 108 -4.55 -0.82 -4.33
C ALA A 108 -4.52 -0.68 -2.81
N SER A 109 -5.10 0.40 -2.29
CA SER A 109 -5.15 0.63 -0.85
C SER A 109 -6.00 -0.40 -0.13
N GLN A 110 -7.14 -0.79 -0.73
CA GLN A 110 -7.99 -1.83 -0.15
C GLN A 110 -7.26 -3.16 -0.12
N GLU A 111 -6.55 -3.47 -1.18
CA GLU A 111 -5.75 -4.68 -1.24
C GLU A 111 -4.70 -4.70 -0.13
N ALA A 112 -4.00 -3.59 0.04
CA ALA A 112 -2.99 -3.48 1.06
C ALA A 112 -3.61 -3.59 2.46
N ASN A 113 -4.72 -2.91 2.67
CA ASN A 113 -5.37 -2.94 3.99
C ASN A 113 -5.89 -4.33 4.32
N THR A 114 -6.39 -5.06 3.34
CA THR A 114 -6.82 -6.44 3.54
C THR A 114 -5.64 -7.32 3.95
N ALA A 115 -4.52 -7.18 3.25
CA ALA A 115 -3.33 -7.95 3.56
C ALA A 115 -2.80 -7.60 4.95
N ILE A 116 -2.83 -6.31 5.30
CA ILE A 116 -2.38 -5.87 6.61
C ILE A 116 -3.29 -6.43 7.69
N GLY A 117 -4.60 -6.40 7.47
CA GLY A 117 -5.55 -6.95 8.43
C GLY A 117 -5.30 -8.42 8.69
N ALA A 118 -5.07 -9.19 7.65
CA ALA A 118 -4.77 -10.60 7.79
C ALA A 118 -3.48 -10.81 8.57
N ARG A 119 -2.50 -9.98 8.31
CA ARG A 119 -1.22 -10.09 8.99
C ARG A 119 -1.33 -9.73 10.47
N LEU A 120 -2.13 -8.73 10.79
CA LEU A 120 -2.29 -8.29 12.18
C LEU A 120 -3.04 -9.31 13.05
N VAL A 121 -3.86 -10.14 12.42
CA VAL A 121 -4.56 -11.20 13.13
C VAL A 121 -3.97 -12.57 12.78
N ASP A 122 -2.68 -12.59 12.49
CA ASP A 122 -1.96 -13.77 12.06
C ASP A 122 -2.33 -15.00 12.90
N PRO A 123 -2.91 -16.03 12.26
CA PRO A 123 -3.30 -17.22 12.99
C PRO A 123 -2.15 -17.94 13.68
N SER A 124 -0.96 -17.88 13.11
CA SER A 124 0.17 -18.56 13.71
C SER A 124 0.51 -17.96 15.07
N ARG A 125 0.37 -16.64 15.19
CA ARG A 125 0.58 -15.96 16.43
C ARG A 125 -0.49 -16.34 17.44
N HIS A 126 -1.71 -16.42 16.95
CA HIS A 126 -2.84 -16.79 17.75
C HIS A 126 -2.67 -18.22 18.28
N ILE A 127 -2.21 -19.11 17.44
CA ILE A 127 -1.98 -20.49 17.82
C ILE A 127 -0.93 -20.57 18.91
N SER A 128 0.11 -19.79 18.77
CA SER A 128 1.16 -19.72 19.79
C SER A 128 0.59 -19.31 21.13
N ASP A 129 -0.30 -18.35 21.09
CA ASP A 129 -0.91 -17.88 22.33
C ASP A 129 -1.69 -18.97 23.02
N CYS A 130 -2.35 -19.81 22.23
CA CYS A 130 -3.12 -20.91 22.77
C CYS A 130 -2.23 -21.96 23.37
N ALA A 131 -1.09 -22.13 22.81
CA ALA A 131 -0.18 -23.13 23.32
C ALA A 131 0.38 -22.72 24.64
#